data_e48b7fa837e7922447d046652becff2c
#
_entry.id   e48b7fa837e7922447d046652becff2c
#
_cell.length_a   1.000
_cell.length_b   1.000
_cell.length_c   1.000
_cell.angle_alpha   90.00
_cell.angle_beta   90.00
_cell.angle_gamma   90.00
#
_symmetry.space_group_name_H-M   'P 1'
#
loop_
_entity.id
_entity.type
_entity.pdbx_description
1 polymer ?
#
loop_
_entity_poly.entity_id
_entity_poly.type
_entity_poly.pdbx_seq_one_letter_code
_entity_poly.pdbx_strand_id
1 'polypeptide(L)'
;MKKNSFYLVAVLVMCLLFIGVTLAQRPETNIDPAKHPNLAEAQHHIVQAFEKIDEAQKANKDQLGGHAEKAKQLLDQASRELKEAAEFANHHK
;
A
#
# COMPACT_ATOMS: atom_id res chain seq x y z
N MET A 1 -33.64 4.09 -27.59
CA MET A 1 -33.60 3.35 -26.32
C MET A 1 -32.59 2.22 -26.29
N LYS A 2 -32.28 1.56 -27.39
CA LYS A 2 -31.24 0.51 -27.43
C LYS A 2 -29.82 1.03 -27.25
N LYS A 3 -29.57 2.32 -27.52
CA LYS A 3 -28.25 2.94 -27.36
C LYS A 3 -27.86 3.19 -25.88
N ASN A 4 -28.82 3.46 -25.00
CA ASN A 4 -28.58 3.77 -23.61
C ASN A 4 -28.16 2.54 -22.78
N SER A 5 -28.69 1.35 -23.09
CA SER A 5 -28.30 0.12 -22.41
C SER A 5 -26.90 -0.32 -22.77
N PHE A 6 -26.41 0.03 -23.95
CA PHE A 6 -25.04 -0.27 -24.38
C PHE A 6 -24.00 0.55 -23.60
N TYR A 7 -24.29 1.84 -23.38
CA TYR A 7 -23.42 2.72 -22.60
C TYR A 7 -23.39 2.35 -21.12
N LEU A 8 -24.53 1.93 -20.57
CA LEU A 8 -24.63 1.50 -19.18
C LEU A 8 -23.79 0.25 -18.91
N VAL A 9 -23.78 -0.71 -19.82
CA VAL A 9 -23.00 -1.93 -19.70
C VAL A 9 -21.50 -1.61 -19.81
N ALA A 10 -21.12 -0.71 -20.72
CA ALA A 10 -19.72 -0.30 -20.88
C ALA A 10 -19.19 0.42 -19.62
N VAL A 11 -19.99 1.29 -19.02
CA VAL A 11 -19.62 2.01 -17.79
C VAL A 11 -19.47 1.03 -16.61
N LEU A 12 -20.35 0.06 -16.50
CA LEU A 12 -20.29 -0.98 -15.47
C LEU A 12 -19.03 -1.84 -15.60
N VAL A 13 -18.66 -2.22 -16.81
CA VAL A 13 -17.45 -3.00 -17.07
C VAL A 13 -16.20 -2.19 -16.72
N MET A 14 -16.17 -0.89 -17.03
CA MET A 14 -15.05 -0.03 -16.66
C MET A 14 -14.92 0.15 -15.15
N CYS A 15 -16.02 0.28 -14.43
CA CYS A 15 -16.00 0.37 -12.97
C CYS A 15 -15.47 -0.92 -12.34
N LEU A 16 -15.82 -2.08 -12.87
CA LEU A 16 -15.34 -3.37 -12.39
C LEU A 16 -13.82 -3.54 -12.60
N LEU A 17 -13.29 -2.99 -13.69
CA LEU A 17 -11.85 -3.03 -13.95
C LEU A 17 -11.04 -2.17 -12.97
N PHE A 18 -11.63 -1.09 -12.43
CA PHE A 18 -10.99 -0.25 -11.43
C PHE A 18 -11.08 -0.80 -10.01
N ILE A 19 -12.06 -1.63 -9.70
CA ILE A 19 -12.28 -2.20 -8.36
C ILE A 19 -11.37 -3.42 -8.12
N GLY A 20 -10.87 -4.04 -9.18
CA GLY A 20 -10.28 -5.37 -9.11
C GLY A 20 -8.81 -5.48 -8.69
N VAL A 21 -8.07 -4.37 -8.48
CA VAL A 21 -6.61 -4.53 -8.37
C VAL A 21 -6.00 -3.52 -7.41
N THR A 22 -6.29 -3.65 -6.11
CA THR A 22 -5.53 -2.88 -5.14
C THR A 22 -5.03 -3.78 -4.02
N LEU A 23 -4.23 -4.78 -4.42
CA LEU A 23 -3.45 -5.50 -3.44
C LEU A 23 -2.29 -4.61 -3.00
N ALA A 24 -2.08 -4.50 -1.72
CA ALA A 24 -1.00 -3.71 -1.16
C ALA A 24 0.35 -4.31 -1.54
N GLN A 25 1.25 -3.47 -2.02
CA GLN A 25 2.62 -3.88 -2.27
C GLN A 25 3.40 -3.98 -0.96
N ARG A 26 4.30 -4.94 -0.89
CA ARG A 26 5.20 -5.05 0.25
C ARG A 26 6.07 -3.79 0.32
N PRO A 27 6.14 -3.12 1.48
CA PRO A 27 6.96 -1.91 1.60
C PRO A 27 8.44 -2.21 1.39
N GLU A 28 9.13 -1.27 0.76
CA GLU A 28 10.57 -1.39 0.52
C GLU A 28 11.39 -0.88 1.70
N THR A 29 12.57 -1.47 1.89
CA THR A 29 13.58 -0.97 2.82
C THR A 29 14.73 -0.40 2.00
N ASN A 30 14.64 0.88 1.65
CA ASN A 30 15.55 1.51 0.70
C ASN A 30 16.17 2.81 1.23
N ILE A 31 16.26 2.95 2.54
CA ILE A 31 16.95 4.07 3.19
C ILE A 31 18.29 3.58 3.72
N ASP A 32 19.33 4.35 3.45
CA ASP A 32 20.69 4.03 3.91
C ASP A 32 20.77 4.19 5.45
N PRO A 33 20.97 3.09 6.20
CA PRO A 33 21.04 3.17 7.66
C PRO A 33 22.26 3.92 8.18
N ALA A 34 23.32 4.04 7.38
CA ALA A 34 24.49 4.81 7.77
C ALA A 34 24.20 6.30 7.79
N LYS A 35 23.35 6.79 6.89
CA LYS A 35 22.99 8.19 6.80
C LYS A 35 21.77 8.54 7.64
N HIS A 36 20.78 7.66 7.67
CA HIS A 36 19.49 7.89 8.33
C HIS A 36 19.07 6.66 9.13
N PRO A 37 19.73 6.38 10.26
CA PRO A 37 19.48 5.15 11.01
C PRO A 37 18.05 5.04 11.53
N ASN A 38 17.45 6.14 12.00
CA ASN A 38 16.11 6.11 12.55
C ASN A 38 15.05 5.93 11.47
N LEU A 39 15.24 6.57 10.32
CA LEU A 39 14.31 6.40 9.19
C LEU A 39 14.41 5.00 8.60
N ALA A 40 15.61 4.46 8.50
CA ALA A 40 15.82 3.09 8.04
C ALA A 40 15.18 2.09 8.99
N GLU A 41 15.34 2.27 10.29
CA GLU A 41 14.73 1.41 11.31
C GLU A 41 13.19 1.49 11.23
N ALA A 42 12.64 2.69 11.00
CA ALA A 42 11.21 2.86 10.83
C ALA A 42 10.68 2.05 9.65
N GLN A 43 11.41 2.00 8.54
CA GLN A 43 11.03 1.15 7.40
C GLN A 43 11.02 -0.33 7.77
N HIS A 44 11.99 -0.79 8.55
CA HIS A 44 12.02 -2.19 9.02
C HIS A 44 10.80 -2.52 9.88
N HIS A 45 10.40 -1.61 10.76
CA HIS A 45 9.19 -1.80 11.58
C HIS A 45 7.92 -1.83 10.72
N ILE A 46 7.87 -1.03 9.67
CA ILE A 46 6.75 -1.04 8.72
C ILE A 46 6.66 -2.42 8.03
N VAL A 47 7.78 -2.97 7.60
CA VAL A 47 7.80 -4.30 6.98
C VAL A 47 7.32 -5.36 7.97
N GLN A 48 7.76 -5.31 9.21
CA GLN A 48 7.32 -6.25 10.25
C GLN A 48 5.82 -6.15 10.49
N ALA A 49 5.28 -4.92 10.55
CA ALA A 49 3.85 -4.70 10.71
C ALA A 49 3.08 -5.26 9.51
N PHE A 50 3.57 -5.04 8.30
CA PHE A 50 2.97 -5.58 7.08
C PHE A 50 2.89 -7.11 7.14
N GLU A 51 3.97 -7.76 7.53
CA GLU A 51 4.02 -9.23 7.65
C GLU A 51 3.02 -9.75 8.68
N LYS A 52 2.89 -9.06 9.81
CA LYS A 52 1.94 -9.44 10.84
C LYS A 52 0.48 -9.30 10.39
N ILE A 53 0.19 -8.26 9.63
CA ILE A 53 -1.15 -8.09 9.04
C ILE A 53 -1.42 -9.20 8.03
N ASP A 54 -0.44 -9.55 7.21
CA ASP A 54 -0.54 -10.65 6.26
C ASP A 54 -0.84 -11.98 6.97
N GLU A 55 -0.14 -12.26 8.06
CA GLU A 55 -0.41 -13.43 8.89
C GLU A 55 -1.83 -13.41 9.48
N ALA A 56 -2.28 -12.24 9.94
CA ALA A 56 -3.64 -12.09 10.48
C ALA A 56 -4.70 -12.35 9.41
N GLN A 57 -4.48 -11.88 8.19
CA GLN A 57 -5.38 -12.14 7.07
C GLN A 57 -5.48 -13.62 6.78
N LYS A 58 -4.36 -14.33 6.78
CA LYS A 58 -4.33 -15.78 6.55
C LYS A 58 -5.05 -16.53 7.67
N ALA A 59 -4.80 -16.15 8.93
CA ALA A 59 -5.43 -16.77 10.09
C ALA A 59 -6.94 -16.58 10.12
N ASN A 60 -7.44 -15.45 9.61
CA ASN A 60 -8.86 -15.11 9.60
C ASN A 60 -9.52 -15.33 8.24
N LYS A 61 -8.84 -16.01 7.31
CA LYS A 61 -9.34 -16.26 5.94
C LYS A 61 -9.83 -14.99 5.25
N ASP A 62 -9.09 -13.91 5.42
CA ASP A 62 -9.40 -12.59 4.84
C ASP A 62 -10.73 -11.99 5.31
N GLN A 63 -11.25 -12.42 6.46
CA GLN A 63 -12.52 -11.93 7.01
C GLN A 63 -12.31 -10.72 7.93
N LEU A 64 -11.46 -9.78 7.52
CA LEU A 64 -11.17 -8.57 8.28
C LEU A 64 -11.80 -7.32 7.64
N GLY A 65 -12.81 -7.52 6.80
CA GLY A 65 -13.65 -6.44 6.26
C GLY A 65 -12.93 -5.46 5.34
N GLY A 66 -11.82 -5.85 4.74
CA GLY A 66 -11.03 -4.98 3.88
C GLY A 66 -10.13 -4.00 4.64
N HIS A 67 -10.28 -3.90 5.95
CA HIS A 67 -9.50 -2.96 6.76
C HIS A 67 -8.02 -3.37 6.87
N ALA A 68 -7.75 -4.67 6.92
CA ALA A 68 -6.38 -5.17 6.97
C ALA A 68 -5.63 -4.85 5.67
N GLU A 69 -6.27 -5.01 4.52
CA GLU A 69 -5.67 -4.63 3.24
C GLU A 69 -5.42 -3.13 3.16
N LYS A 70 -6.36 -2.33 3.65
CA LYS A 70 -6.20 -0.88 3.72
C LYS A 70 -5.02 -0.50 4.62
N ALA A 71 -4.86 -1.17 5.75
CA ALA A 71 -3.72 -0.93 6.65
C ALA A 71 -2.40 -1.23 5.96
N LYS A 72 -2.34 -2.31 5.19
CA LYS A 72 -1.14 -2.66 4.42
C LYS A 72 -0.81 -1.60 3.37
N GLN A 73 -1.82 -1.06 2.68
CA GLN A 73 -1.63 0.03 1.72
C GLN A 73 -1.06 1.29 2.40
N LEU A 74 -1.56 1.61 3.59
CA LEU A 74 -1.07 2.76 4.35
C LEU A 74 0.38 2.57 4.82
N LEU A 75 0.76 1.33 5.14
CA LEU A 75 2.14 1.03 5.50
C LEU A 75 3.09 1.21 4.31
N ASP A 76 2.68 0.79 3.12
CA ASP A 76 3.47 1.03 1.91
C ASP A 76 3.63 2.53 1.64
N GLN A 77 2.55 3.29 1.76
CA GLN A 77 2.59 4.74 1.63
C GLN A 77 3.52 5.39 2.65
N ALA A 78 3.45 4.95 3.92
CA ALA A 78 4.31 5.47 4.97
C ALA A 78 5.79 5.21 4.66
N SER A 79 6.12 4.02 4.16
CA SER A 79 7.49 3.68 3.78
C SER A 79 8.02 4.61 2.68
N ARG A 80 7.19 4.93 1.69
CA ARG A 80 7.55 5.87 0.61
C ARG A 80 7.79 7.28 1.14
N GLU A 81 6.96 7.73 2.07
CA GLU A 81 7.14 9.04 2.69
C GLU A 81 8.43 9.12 3.51
N LEU A 82 8.81 8.04 4.17
CA LEU A 82 10.10 7.97 4.88
C LEU A 82 11.27 8.10 3.92
N LYS A 83 11.16 7.48 2.74
CA LYS A 83 12.18 7.62 1.69
C LYS A 83 12.29 9.06 1.23
N GLU A 84 11.16 9.72 1.00
CA GLU A 84 11.13 11.14 0.62
C GLU A 84 11.75 12.01 1.71
N ALA A 85 11.51 11.71 2.98
CA ALA A 85 12.11 12.44 4.10
C ALA A 85 13.64 12.30 4.09
N ALA A 86 14.14 11.10 3.84
CA ALA A 86 15.57 10.85 3.75
C ALA A 86 16.21 11.62 2.59
N GLU A 87 15.56 11.62 1.43
CA GLU A 87 16.04 12.35 0.25
C GLU A 87 16.01 13.85 0.47
N PHE A 88 14.96 14.35 1.10
CA PHE A 88 14.89 15.78 1.45
C PHE A 88 16.05 16.17 2.37
N ALA A 89 16.32 15.37 3.39
CA ALA A 89 17.44 15.63 4.31
C ALA A 89 18.80 15.59 3.60
N ASN A 90 18.97 14.71 2.62
CA ASN A 90 20.20 14.63 1.83
C ASN A 90 20.45 15.89 1.01
N HIS A 91 19.39 16.55 0.55
CA HIS A 91 19.49 17.73 -0.34
C HIS A 91 19.47 19.06 0.41
N HIS A 92 19.18 19.06 1.71
CA HIS A 92 19.01 20.28 2.51
C HIS A 92 19.94 20.33 3.73
N LYS A 93 21.16 19.88 3.54
CA LYS A 93 22.19 19.96 4.59
C LYS A 93 22.83 21.34 4.67
#